data_ca3a026d575deb00835cd12b9a1e7618
#
_entry.id   ca3a026d575deb00835cd12b9a1e7618
#
_cell.length_a   1.000
_cell.length_b   1.000
_cell.length_c   1.000
_cell.angle_alpha   90.00
_cell.angle_beta   90.00
_cell.angle_gamma   90.00
#
_symmetry.space_group_name_H-M   'P 1'
#
loop_
_entity.id
_entity.type
_entity.pdbx_description
1 polymer ?
#
loop_
_entity_poly.entity_id
_entity_poly.type
_entity_poly.pdbx_seq_one_letter_code
_entity_poly.pdbx_strand_id
1 'polypeptide(L)'
;MTARTSIALGALLLASCGPKTLALPEEPVERAATCGAVAAAEARSATNVDAPLSLEAIGRVIHYPMLAASAGESFSTDAATQVQKRMAELQDSIGEAKWQDLIPACKAAFPAAAVTNVALPADRFEAQLGCDELGDFLRSSLEAQDAYMNELGEYRQLSNKLDPILATGMHSRAGADSAAQQAERRKALAAMAKLGPPVAVMRQCVAQFG
;
A
#
# COMPACT_ATOMS: atom_id res chain seq x y z
N MET A 1 61.72 -20.11 -47.00
CA MET A 1 61.34 -18.92 -46.21
C MET A 1 59.84 -18.70 -46.43
N THR A 2 59.04 -19.20 -45.52
CA THR A 2 57.52 -19.14 -45.62
C THR A 2 57.05 -18.21 -44.54
N ALA A 3 56.52 -17.06 -44.96
CA ALA A 3 55.91 -16.07 -44.08
C ALA A 3 54.49 -16.54 -43.72
N ARG A 4 54.22 -16.73 -42.41
CA ARG A 4 52.88 -16.99 -41.85
C ARG A 4 52.23 -15.65 -41.49
N THR A 5 51.18 -15.27 -42.20
CA THR A 5 50.34 -14.11 -41.91
C THR A 5 49.29 -14.53 -40.93
N SER A 6 49.31 -14.04 -39.68
CA SER A 6 48.29 -14.26 -38.67
C SER A 6 47.19 -13.19 -38.80
N ILE A 7 45.99 -13.60 -39.18
CA ILE A 7 44.81 -12.75 -39.20
C ILE A 7 44.19 -12.77 -37.79
N ALA A 8 44.26 -11.65 -37.08
CA ALA A 8 43.58 -11.44 -35.81
C ALA A 8 42.10 -11.08 -36.07
N LEU A 9 41.20 -11.99 -35.74
CA LEU A 9 39.74 -11.77 -35.80
C LEU A 9 39.32 -10.96 -34.57
N GLY A 10 39.12 -9.66 -34.73
CA GLY A 10 38.56 -8.79 -33.70
C GLY A 10 37.07 -9.03 -33.55
N ALA A 11 36.66 -9.65 -32.44
CA ALA A 11 35.26 -9.78 -32.07
C ALA A 11 34.72 -8.42 -31.59
N LEU A 12 33.93 -7.75 -32.40
CA LEU A 12 33.14 -6.57 -31.97
C LEU A 12 32.04 -7.07 -31.03
N LEU A 13 32.22 -6.83 -29.73
CA LEU A 13 31.15 -6.92 -28.75
C LEU A 13 30.16 -5.74 -28.98
N LEU A 14 29.12 -5.99 -29.73
CA LEU A 14 27.97 -5.08 -29.80
C LEU A 14 27.31 -5.09 -28.43
N ALA A 15 27.63 -4.10 -27.60
CA ALA A 15 26.87 -3.80 -26.38
C ALA A 15 25.44 -3.45 -26.81
N SER A 16 24.53 -4.40 -26.65
CA SER A 16 23.08 -4.21 -26.86
C SER A 16 22.57 -3.21 -25.83
N CYS A 17 22.51 -1.93 -26.19
CA CYS A 17 21.67 -0.94 -25.53
C CYS A 17 20.22 -1.19 -25.94
N GLY A 18 19.66 -2.32 -25.54
CA GLY A 18 18.21 -2.52 -25.57
C GLY A 18 17.53 -1.59 -24.55
N PRO A 19 16.28 -1.16 -24.81
CA PRO A 19 15.53 -0.42 -23.81
C PRO A 19 15.52 -1.25 -22.52
N LYS A 20 15.97 -0.64 -21.41
CA LYS A 20 15.91 -1.29 -20.08
C LYS A 20 14.46 -1.59 -19.79
N THR A 21 14.05 -2.84 -19.90
CA THR A 21 12.75 -3.28 -19.40
C THR A 21 12.77 -3.10 -17.89
N LEU A 22 11.86 -2.28 -17.38
CA LEU A 22 11.67 -2.14 -15.94
C LEU A 22 11.29 -3.52 -15.38
N ALA A 23 12.11 -4.07 -14.53
CA ALA A 23 11.81 -5.29 -13.77
C ALA A 23 11.38 -4.91 -12.36
N LEU A 24 10.42 -5.64 -11.81
CA LEU A 24 9.99 -5.45 -10.44
C LEU A 24 11.10 -5.94 -9.50
N PRO A 25 11.55 -5.14 -8.51
CA PRO A 25 12.58 -5.53 -7.57
C PRO A 25 12.20 -6.78 -6.75
N GLU A 26 13.21 -7.58 -6.37
CA GLU A 26 13.00 -8.76 -5.51
C GLU A 26 12.89 -8.39 -4.02
N GLU A 27 13.59 -7.35 -3.60
CA GLU A 27 13.58 -6.87 -2.21
C GLU A 27 12.19 -6.34 -1.85
N PRO A 28 11.59 -6.75 -0.72
CA PRO A 28 10.19 -6.46 -0.39
C PRO A 28 9.84 -4.97 -0.29
N VAL A 29 10.71 -4.15 0.32
CA VAL A 29 10.49 -2.71 0.46
C VAL A 29 10.58 -2.02 -0.89
N GLU A 30 11.60 -2.34 -1.69
CA GLU A 30 11.78 -1.81 -3.05
C GLU A 30 10.63 -2.20 -3.97
N ARG A 31 10.16 -3.44 -3.85
CA ARG A 31 9.01 -3.95 -4.62
C ARG A 31 7.74 -3.18 -4.29
N ALA A 32 7.43 -3.03 -3.00
CA ALA A 32 6.25 -2.29 -2.56
C ALA A 32 6.34 -0.81 -2.94
N ALA A 33 7.51 -0.19 -2.78
CA ALA A 33 7.75 1.19 -3.14
C ALA A 33 7.60 1.42 -4.65
N THR A 34 8.15 0.53 -5.47
CA THR A 34 8.00 0.58 -6.93
C THR A 34 6.53 0.50 -7.33
N CYS A 35 5.77 -0.46 -6.77
CA CYS A 35 4.35 -0.59 -7.09
C CYS A 35 3.51 0.57 -6.57
N GLY A 36 3.85 1.13 -5.41
CA GLY A 36 3.22 2.35 -4.90
C GLY A 36 3.47 3.58 -5.78
N ALA A 37 4.71 3.74 -6.29
CA ALA A 37 5.05 4.80 -7.23
C ALA A 37 4.35 4.60 -8.60
N VAL A 38 4.22 3.36 -9.07
CA VAL A 38 3.42 3.02 -10.27
C VAL A 38 1.95 3.38 -10.08
N ALA A 39 1.37 3.05 -8.93
CA ALA A 39 -0.02 3.42 -8.62
C ALA A 39 -0.21 4.94 -8.53
N ALA A 40 0.77 5.68 -8.03
CA ALA A 40 0.76 7.13 -8.02
C ALA A 40 0.84 7.71 -9.44
N ALA A 41 1.70 7.19 -10.30
CA ALA A 41 1.81 7.59 -11.70
C ALA A 41 0.51 7.28 -12.47
N GLU A 42 -0.09 6.10 -12.26
CA GLU A 42 -1.39 5.74 -12.83
C GLU A 42 -2.49 6.73 -12.41
N ALA A 43 -2.59 7.02 -11.11
CA ALA A 43 -3.57 7.95 -10.57
C ALA A 43 -3.40 9.37 -11.14
N ARG A 44 -2.16 9.84 -11.27
CA ARG A 44 -1.85 11.17 -11.84
C ARG A 44 -2.12 11.23 -13.32
N SER A 45 -1.87 10.17 -14.09
CA SER A 45 -2.15 10.14 -15.52
C SER A 45 -3.63 10.31 -15.87
N ALA A 46 -4.52 9.97 -14.96
CA ALA A 46 -5.97 10.09 -15.09
C ALA A 46 -6.56 11.38 -14.49
N THR A 47 -5.71 12.25 -13.92
CA THR A 47 -6.15 13.42 -13.16
C THR A 47 -5.43 14.67 -13.65
N ASN A 48 -6.10 15.85 -13.64
CA ASN A 48 -5.43 17.10 -13.92
C ASN A 48 -4.27 17.32 -12.91
N VAL A 49 -3.13 17.81 -13.39
CA VAL A 49 -1.88 17.97 -12.62
C VAL A 49 -2.10 18.74 -11.31
N ASP A 50 -2.94 19.77 -11.33
CA ASP A 50 -3.20 20.66 -10.19
C ASP A 50 -4.36 20.16 -9.28
N ALA A 51 -5.10 19.13 -9.69
CA ALA A 51 -6.21 18.62 -8.91
C ALA A 51 -5.75 17.60 -7.86
N PRO A 52 -6.34 17.58 -6.63
CA PRO A 52 -6.11 16.52 -5.69
C PRO A 52 -6.55 15.18 -6.28
N LEU A 53 -5.87 14.09 -5.94
CA LEU A 53 -6.34 12.75 -6.28
C LEU A 53 -7.67 12.47 -5.56
N SER A 54 -8.51 11.62 -6.13
CA SER A 54 -9.69 11.14 -5.39
C SER A 54 -9.24 10.32 -4.18
N LEU A 55 -10.09 10.21 -3.16
CA LEU A 55 -9.81 9.39 -1.98
C LEU A 55 -9.51 7.93 -2.35
N GLU A 56 -10.21 7.39 -3.34
CA GLU A 56 -9.92 6.05 -3.86
C GLU A 56 -8.54 5.95 -4.49
N ALA A 57 -8.15 6.95 -5.26
CA ALA A 57 -6.86 6.94 -5.96
C ALA A 57 -5.71 7.04 -4.96
N ILE A 58 -5.78 7.97 -3.99
CA ILE A 58 -4.75 8.08 -2.94
C ILE A 58 -4.77 6.85 -2.03
N GLY A 59 -5.93 6.27 -1.74
CA GLY A 59 -6.06 5.03 -0.98
C GLY A 59 -5.34 3.86 -1.64
N ARG A 60 -5.43 3.73 -2.99
CA ARG A 60 -4.65 2.71 -3.72
C ARG A 60 -3.14 2.94 -3.61
N VAL A 61 -2.68 4.17 -3.61
CA VAL A 61 -1.25 4.51 -3.42
C VAL A 61 -0.79 4.12 -2.02
N ILE A 62 -1.54 4.52 -0.99
CA ILE A 62 -1.25 4.22 0.43
C ILE A 62 -1.31 2.70 0.71
N HIS A 63 -2.05 1.94 -0.08
CA HIS A 63 -2.20 0.50 0.14
C HIS A 63 -0.88 -0.27 0.05
N TYR A 64 0.05 0.12 -0.82
CA TYR A 64 1.33 -0.59 -0.97
C TYR A 64 2.24 -0.51 0.28
N PRO A 65 2.45 0.65 0.90
CA PRO A 65 3.09 0.72 2.22
C PRO A 65 2.36 -0.12 3.28
N MET A 66 1.01 -0.12 3.28
CA MET A 66 0.24 -0.93 4.21
C MET A 66 0.46 -2.43 3.99
N LEU A 67 0.47 -2.90 2.75
CA LEU A 67 0.70 -4.31 2.42
C LEU A 67 2.10 -4.77 2.84
N ALA A 68 3.13 -3.95 2.59
CA ALA A 68 4.48 -4.24 3.06
C ALA A 68 4.56 -4.29 4.60
N ALA A 69 3.93 -3.33 5.27
CA ALA A 69 3.84 -3.28 6.73
C ALA A 69 3.08 -4.47 7.33
N SER A 70 2.21 -5.08 6.55
CA SER A 70 1.34 -6.20 6.92
C SER A 70 1.87 -7.57 6.45
N ALA A 71 3.10 -7.65 5.96
CA ALA A 71 3.68 -8.91 5.47
C ALA A 71 3.72 -10.00 6.56
N GLY A 72 3.89 -9.61 7.83
CA GLY A 72 3.77 -10.47 9.00
C GLY A 72 2.34 -10.54 9.54
N GLU A 73 2.23 -10.98 10.80
CA GLU A 73 0.95 -11.05 11.54
C GLU A 73 0.55 -9.69 12.13
N SER A 74 1.50 -8.81 12.37
CA SER A 74 1.31 -7.51 13.00
C SER A 74 1.81 -6.39 12.09
N PHE A 75 1.09 -5.28 12.07
CA PHE A 75 1.46 -4.09 11.30
C PHE A 75 2.75 -3.45 11.80
N SER A 76 3.69 -3.22 10.89
CA SER A 76 4.97 -2.57 11.14
C SER A 76 4.97 -1.13 10.62
N THR A 77 4.86 -0.16 11.52
CA THR A 77 4.95 1.27 11.15
C THR A 77 6.28 1.61 10.49
N ASP A 78 7.38 0.99 10.95
CA ASP A 78 8.70 1.21 10.38
C ASP A 78 8.77 0.74 8.91
N ALA A 79 8.19 -0.42 8.60
CA ALA A 79 8.13 -0.92 7.22
C ALA A 79 7.29 0.00 6.33
N ALA A 80 6.12 0.47 6.81
CA ALA A 80 5.31 1.44 6.08
C ALA A 80 6.10 2.72 5.78
N THR A 81 6.78 3.27 6.78
CA THR A 81 7.59 4.50 6.65
C THR A 81 8.73 4.32 5.65
N GLN A 82 9.44 3.19 5.70
CA GLN A 82 10.51 2.89 4.75
C GLN A 82 9.98 2.84 3.30
N VAL A 83 8.86 2.16 3.08
CA VAL A 83 8.23 2.10 1.75
C VAL A 83 7.80 3.49 1.30
N GLN A 84 7.15 4.29 2.15
CA GLN A 84 6.73 5.66 1.79
C GLN A 84 7.91 6.54 1.41
N LYS A 85 9.00 6.51 2.19
CA LYS A 85 10.22 7.24 1.87
C LYS A 85 10.76 6.81 0.51
N ARG A 86 10.84 5.51 0.27
CA ARG A 86 11.38 4.98 -0.98
C ARG A 86 10.48 5.30 -2.17
N MET A 87 9.16 5.30 -2.00
CA MET A 87 8.20 5.75 -3.02
C MET A 87 8.48 7.19 -3.46
N ALA A 88 8.72 8.11 -2.51
CA ALA A 88 9.03 9.51 -2.82
C ALA A 88 10.32 9.63 -3.64
N GLU A 89 11.35 8.84 -3.33
CA GLU A 89 12.61 8.81 -4.09
C GLU A 89 12.46 8.25 -5.51
N LEU A 90 11.49 7.36 -5.73
CA LEU A 90 11.24 6.71 -7.02
C LEU A 90 10.29 7.50 -7.93
N GLN A 91 9.58 8.49 -7.39
CA GLN A 91 8.46 9.15 -8.07
C GLN A 91 8.84 9.69 -9.44
N ASP A 92 9.93 10.44 -9.55
CA ASP A 92 10.36 11.07 -10.80
C ASP A 92 10.81 10.01 -11.81
N SER A 93 11.64 9.06 -11.38
CA SER A 93 12.17 8.01 -12.25
C SER A 93 11.10 7.07 -12.80
N ILE A 94 10.07 6.78 -12.02
CA ILE A 94 8.91 5.99 -12.45
C ILE A 94 8.03 6.83 -13.37
N GLY A 95 7.79 8.11 -13.05
CA GLY A 95 6.98 9.02 -13.89
C GLY A 95 7.53 9.22 -15.31
N GLU A 96 8.85 9.22 -15.45
CA GLU A 96 9.53 9.34 -16.74
C GLU A 96 9.66 8.03 -17.52
N ALA A 97 9.44 6.90 -16.86
CA ALA A 97 9.58 5.56 -17.45
C ALA A 97 8.26 5.05 -18.05
N LYS A 98 8.33 3.89 -18.70
CA LYS A 98 7.13 3.13 -19.13
C LYS A 98 6.55 2.34 -17.95
N TRP A 99 6.08 3.05 -16.94
CA TRP A 99 5.54 2.45 -15.72
C TRP A 99 4.34 1.51 -15.95
N GLN A 100 3.60 1.72 -17.06
CA GLN A 100 2.46 0.88 -17.44
C GLN A 100 2.86 -0.60 -17.58
N ASP A 101 4.10 -0.85 -18.02
CA ASP A 101 4.63 -2.20 -18.20
C ASP A 101 4.79 -2.95 -16.85
N LEU A 102 4.87 -2.23 -15.72
CA LEU A 102 4.96 -2.80 -14.37
C LEU A 102 3.60 -3.14 -13.75
N ILE A 103 2.49 -2.61 -14.25
CA ILE A 103 1.16 -2.81 -13.66
C ILE A 103 0.81 -4.30 -13.49
N PRO A 104 0.99 -5.17 -14.51
CA PRO A 104 0.68 -6.59 -14.34
C PRO A 104 1.54 -7.28 -13.27
N ALA A 105 2.83 -6.94 -13.20
CA ALA A 105 3.75 -7.49 -12.20
C ALA A 105 3.39 -7.01 -10.79
N CYS A 106 3.02 -5.75 -10.61
CA CYS A 106 2.53 -5.21 -9.34
C CYS A 106 1.24 -5.89 -8.87
N LYS A 107 0.27 -6.11 -9.77
CA LYS A 107 -0.97 -6.84 -9.44
C LYS A 107 -0.70 -8.28 -9.03
N ALA A 108 0.27 -8.94 -9.69
CA ALA A 108 0.67 -10.30 -9.34
C ALA A 108 1.40 -10.36 -7.98
N ALA A 109 2.27 -9.39 -7.69
CA ALA A 109 3.02 -9.32 -6.43
C ALA A 109 2.14 -8.92 -5.23
N PHE A 110 1.11 -8.11 -5.46
CA PHE A 110 0.20 -7.58 -4.43
C PHE A 110 -1.27 -7.84 -4.81
N PRO A 111 -1.74 -9.10 -4.77
CA PRO A 111 -3.09 -9.43 -5.21
C PRO A 111 -4.18 -8.71 -4.41
N ALA A 112 -3.95 -8.40 -3.14
CA ALA A 112 -4.89 -7.62 -2.33
C ALA A 112 -5.15 -6.21 -2.89
N ALA A 113 -4.19 -5.61 -3.60
CA ALA A 113 -4.39 -4.31 -4.24
C ALA A 113 -5.35 -4.35 -5.44
N ALA A 114 -5.65 -5.55 -5.96
CA ALA A 114 -6.55 -5.76 -7.09
C ALA A 114 -7.93 -6.32 -6.69
N VAL A 115 -8.18 -6.51 -5.37
CA VAL A 115 -9.47 -7.00 -4.88
C VAL A 115 -10.56 -5.97 -5.14
N THR A 116 -11.67 -6.41 -5.73
CA THR A 116 -12.84 -5.56 -6.01
C THR A 116 -14.02 -5.83 -5.07
N ASN A 117 -14.13 -7.05 -4.55
CA ASN A 117 -15.19 -7.46 -3.64
C ASN A 117 -14.60 -7.71 -2.25
N VAL A 118 -14.67 -6.72 -1.39
CA VAL A 118 -14.18 -6.80 -0.02
C VAL A 118 -15.22 -7.47 0.86
N ALA A 119 -14.78 -8.43 1.69
CA ALA A 119 -15.57 -8.99 2.78
C ALA A 119 -14.85 -8.75 4.11
N LEU A 120 -15.56 -8.22 5.10
CA LEU A 120 -15.02 -8.04 6.45
C LEU A 120 -14.89 -9.38 7.17
N PRO A 121 -14.03 -9.48 8.22
CA PRO A 121 -13.93 -10.67 9.05
C PRO A 121 -15.30 -11.12 9.60
N ALA A 122 -15.50 -12.42 9.71
CA ALA A 122 -16.75 -12.98 10.25
C ALA A 122 -16.90 -12.72 11.76
N ASP A 123 -15.80 -12.68 12.51
CA ASP A 123 -15.82 -12.26 13.92
C ASP A 123 -16.13 -10.75 13.98
N ARG A 124 -17.24 -10.45 14.66
CA ARG A 124 -17.74 -9.07 14.72
C ARG A 124 -16.77 -8.12 15.41
N PHE A 125 -16.14 -8.58 16.49
CA PHE A 125 -15.18 -7.74 17.22
C PHE A 125 -13.92 -7.49 16.40
N GLU A 126 -13.38 -8.52 15.73
CA GLU A 126 -12.23 -8.36 14.83
C GLU A 126 -12.53 -7.40 13.69
N ALA A 127 -13.73 -7.50 13.08
CA ALA A 127 -14.18 -6.57 12.06
C ALA A 127 -14.28 -5.13 12.60
N GLN A 128 -14.89 -4.93 13.77
CA GLN A 128 -15.03 -3.61 14.40
C GLN A 128 -13.67 -3.00 14.76
N LEU A 129 -12.79 -3.78 15.40
CA LEU A 129 -11.44 -3.33 15.74
C LEU A 129 -10.63 -2.99 14.49
N GLY A 130 -10.70 -3.84 13.47
CA GLY A 130 -10.02 -3.58 12.20
C GLY A 130 -10.54 -2.34 11.49
N CYS A 131 -11.86 -2.10 11.49
CA CYS A 131 -12.46 -0.89 10.92
C CYS A 131 -12.00 0.38 11.64
N ASP A 132 -11.92 0.35 12.97
CA ASP A 132 -11.42 1.45 13.79
C ASP A 132 -9.95 1.76 13.45
N GLU A 133 -9.09 0.76 13.51
CA GLU A 133 -7.66 0.91 13.23
C GLU A 133 -7.38 1.37 11.80
N LEU A 134 -8.12 0.86 10.81
CA LEU A 134 -7.98 1.29 9.43
C LEU A 134 -8.45 2.74 9.23
N GLY A 135 -9.57 3.12 9.88
CA GLY A 135 -10.07 4.49 9.86
C GLY A 135 -9.07 5.46 10.46
N ASP A 136 -8.48 5.11 11.61
CA ASP A 136 -7.45 5.91 12.28
C ASP A 136 -6.19 6.04 11.44
N PHE A 137 -5.74 4.95 10.81
CA PHE A 137 -4.59 4.97 9.92
C PHE A 137 -4.81 5.92 8.72
N LEU A 138 -5.95 5.83 8.05
CA LEU A 138 -6.26 6.68 6.89
C LEU A 138 -6.39 8.15 7.30
N ARG A 139 -7.06 8.44 8.42
CA ARG A 139 -7.16 9.81 8.95
C ARG A 139 -5.78 10.38 9.22
N SER A 140 -4.94 9.68 9.97
CA SER A 140 -3.57 10.13 10.28
C SER A 140 -2.71 10.33 9.04
N SER A 141 -2.90 9.51 8.02
CA SER A 141 -2.14 9.61 6.76
C SER A 141 -2.58 10.76 5.87
N LEU A 142 -3.81 11.24 6.00
CA LEU A 142 -4.45 12.18 5.07
C LEU A 142 -4.97 13.48 5.73
N GLU A 143 -4.86 13.62 7.06
CA GLU A 143 -5.42 14.75 7.81
C GLU A 143 -4.90 16.13 7.38
N ALA A 144 -3.69 16.18 6.80
CA ALA A 144 -3.12 17.43 6.28
C ALA A 144 -3.73 17.88 4.93
N GLN A 145 -4.67 17.11 4.37
CA GLN A 145 -5.27 17.37 3.07
C GLN A 145 -6.76 17.72 3.20
N ASP A 146 -7.09 18.99 3.08
CA ASP A 146 -8.46 19.51 3.20
C ASP A 146 -9.44 18.82 2.22
N ALA A 147 -8.94 18.33 1.08
CA ALA A 147 -9.76 17.69 0.06
C ALA A 147 -10.51 16.45 0.55
N TYR A 148 -10.09 15.81 1.64
CA TYR A 148 -10.69 14.57 2.16
C TYR A 148 -11.44 14.74 3.49
N MET A 149 -11.61 15.98 3.95
CA MET A 149 -12.18 16.25 5.29
C MET A 149 -13.57 15.66 5.50
N ASN A 150 -14.40 15.63 4.47
CA ASN A 150 -15.76 15.09 4.57
C ASN A 150 -15.75 13.57 4.78
N GLU A 151 -15.05 12.83 3.91
CA GLU A 151 -14.95 11.38 3.98
C GLU A 151 -14.21 10.90 5.25
N LEU A 152 -13.15 11.60 5.63
CA LEU A 152 -12.45 11.34 6.89
C LEU A 152 -13.31 11.66 8.11
N GLY A 153 -14.26 12.58 7.97
CA GLY A 153 -15.29 12.87 8.97
C GLY A 153 -16.21 11.68 9.24
N GLU A 154 -16.62 10.94 8.19
CA GLU A 154 -17.41 9.71 8.34
C GLU A 154 -16.62 8.62 9.09
N TYR A 155 -15.31 8.47 8.81
CA TYR A 155 -14.46 7.52 9.52
C TYR A 155 -14.32 7.87 11.01
N ARG A 156 -14.23 9.15 11.33
CA ARG A 156 -14.22 9.63 12.73
C ARG A 156 -15.55 9.33 13.43
N GLN A 157 -16.69 9.53 12.76
CA GLN A 157 -17.99 9.19 13.34
C GLN A 157 -18.11 7.70 13.61
N LEU A 158 -17.61 6.86 12.71
CA LEU A 158 -17.54 5.41 12.91
C LEU A 158 -16.70 5.06 14.14
N SER A 159 -15.47 5.57 14.25
CA SER A 159 -14.61 5.38 15.44
C SER A 159 -15.33 5.74 16.74
N ASN A 160 -15.94 6.93 16.83
CA ASN A 160 -16.68 7.36 18.01
C ASN A 160 -17.80 6.39 18.40
N LYS A 161 -18.44 5.78 17.42
CA LYS A 161 -19.51 4.79 17.62
C LYS A 161 -18.98 3.45 18.11
N LEU A 162 -17.77 3.07 17.66
CA LEU A 162 -17.13 1.80 18.02
C LEU A 162 -16.39 1.87 19.37
N ASP A 163 -15.87 3.01 19.77
CA ASP A 163 -15.07 3.21 20.98
C ASP A 163 -15.61 2.49 22.23
N PRO A 164 -16.88 2.65 22.65
CA PRO A 164 -17.38 2.01 23.88
C PRO A 164 -17.43 0.49 23.76
N ILE A 165 -17.66 -0.03 22.54
CA ILE A 165 -17.70 -1.47 22.24
C ILE A 165 -16.28 -2.04 22.31
N LEU A 166 -15.34 -1.35 21.67
CA LEU A 166 -13.93 -1.75 21.60
C LEU A 166 -13.26 -1.69 22.97
N ALA A 167 -13.53 -0.66 23.78
CA ALA A 167 -12.99 -0.58 25.13
C ALA A 167 -13.36 -1.81 25.98
N THR A 168 -14.62 -2.24 25.94
CA THR A 168 -15.08 -3.43 26.66
C THR A 168 -14.49 -4.71 26.10
N GLY A 169 -14.49 -4.87 24.78
CA GLY A 169 -13.97 -6.07 24.11
C GLY A 169 -12.46 -6.23 24.25
N MET A 170 -11.70 -5.14 24.18
CA MET A 170 -10.24 -5.15 24.39
C MET A 170 -9.88 -5.55 25.80
N HIS A 171 -10.58 -5.02 26.81
CA HIS A 171 -10.36 -5.45 28.21
C HIS A 171 -10.59 -6.94 28.41
N SER A 172 -11.60 -7.51 27.76
CA SER A 172 -11.89 -8.93 27.83
C SER A 172 -10.84 -9.81 27.13
N ARG A 173 -10.24 -9.34 26.03
CA ARG A 173 -9.29 -10.13 25.21
C ARG A 173 -7.83 -9.96 25.64
N ALA A 174 -7.42 -8.74 25.96
CA ALA A 174 -6.03 -8.38 26.27
C ALA A 174 -5.83 -7.90 27.71
N GLY A 175 -6.89 -7.83 28.52
CA GLY A 175 -6.83 -7.32 29.89
C GLY A 175 -6.49 -5.83 29.93
N ALA A 176 -5.85 -5.42 31.04
CA ALA A 176 -5.40 -4.04 31.25
C ALA A 176 -3.97 -3.77 30.70
N ASP A 177 -3.32 -4.75 30.10
CA ASP A 177 -1.98 -4.61 29.54
C ASP A 177 -2.03 -3.80 28.22
N SER A 178 -1.49 -2.59 28.28
CA SER A 178 -1.46 -1.69 27.12
C SER A 178 -0.61 -2.24 25.96
N ALA A 179 0.44 -2.99 26.21
CA ALA A 179 1.27 -3.59 25.18
C ALA A 179 0.51 -4.72 24.45
N ALA A 180 -0.22 -5.55 25.21
CA ALA A 180 -1.08 -6.58 24.63
C ALA A 180 -2.21 -5.96 23.80
N GLN A 181 -2.87 -4.91 24.30
CA GLN A 181 -3.89 -4.19 23.53
C GLN A 181 -3.34 -3.58 22.24
N GLN A 182 -2.17 -2.97 22.30
CA GLN A 182 -1.52 -2.42 21.10
C GLN A 182 -1.12 -3.50 20.09
N ALA A 183 -0.74 -4.69 20.57
CA ALA A 183 -0.44 -5.84 19.70
C ALA A 183 -1.70 -6.29 18.95
N GLU A 184 -2.86 -6.39 19.63
CA GLU A 184 -4.14 -6.73 19.00
C GLU A 184 -4.56 -5.68 17.95
N ARG A 185 -4.40 -4.40 18.25
CA ARG A 185 -4.68 -3.31 17.30
C ARG A 185 -3.81 -3.43 16.04
N ARG A 186 -2.49 -3.61 16.18
CA ARG A 186 -1.60 -3.81 15.03
C ARG A 186 -1.92 -5.07 14.23
N LYS A 187 -2.33 -6.15 14.90
CA LYS A 187 -2.78 -7.37 14.24
C LYS A 187 -4.05 -7.12 13.42
N ALA A 188 -5.02 -6.42 14.00
CA ALA A 188 -6.26 -6.05 13.31
C ALA A 188 -5.99 -5.20 12.07
N LEU A 189 -5.15 -4.15 12.17
CA LEU A 189 -4.78 -3.31 11.03
C LEU A 189 -4.09 -4.13 9.92
N ALA A 190 -3.17 -5.04 10.28
CA ALA A 190 -2.51 -5.92 9.32
C ALA A 190 -3.49 -6.85 8.59
N ALA A 191 -4.51 -7.35 9.28
CA ALA A 191 -5.55 -8.16 8.68
C ALA A 191 -6.40 -7.35 7.70
N MET A 192 -6.81 -6.13 8.07
CA MET A 192 -7.63 -5.27 7.21
C MET A 192 -6.89 -4.86 5.92
N ALA A 193 -5.60 -4.57 5.99
CA ALA A 193 -4.80 -4.24 4.82
C ALA A 193 -4.78 -5.36 3.76
N LYS A 194 -4.93 -6.62 4.17
CA LYS A 194 -4.93 -7.79 3.28
C LYS A 194 -6.28 -8.07 2.63
N LEU A 195 -7.36 -7.44 3.08
CA LEU A 195 -8.71 -7.66 2.53
C LEU A 195 -8.93 -6.98 1.19
N GLY A 196 -8.23 -5.86 0.92
CA GLY A 196 -8.40 -5.11 -0.31
C GLY A 196 -7.98 -3.64 -0.17
N PRO A 197 -8.25 -2.82 -1.20
CA PRO A 197 -7.94 -1.40 -1.16
C PRO A 197 -8.58 -0.72 0.06
N PRO A 198 -7.82 0.05 0.85
CA PRO A 198 -8.25 0.50 2.18
C PRO A 198 -9.54 1.32 2.18
N VAL A 199 -9.77 2.14 1.16
CA VAL A 199 -11.01 2.91 1.03
C VAL A 199 -12.21 2.00 0.72
N ALA A 200 -12.02 0.95 -0.08
CA ALA A 200 -13.06 -0.04 -0.34
C ALA A 200 -13.41 -0.83 0.93
N VAL A 201 -12.41 -1.17 1.74
CA VAL A 201 -12.60 -1.80 3.06
C VAL A 201 -13.38 -0.87 3.99
N MET A 202 -12.99 0.42 4.08
CA MET A 202 -13.70 1.40 4.93
C MET A 202 -15.16 1.62 4.50
N ARG A 203 -15.48 1.57 3.20
CA ARG A 203 -16.89 1.62 2.76
C ARG A 203 -17.70 0.45 3.33
N GLN A 204 -17.14 -0.75 3.38
CA GLN A 204 -17.81 -1.88 4.02
C GLN A 204 -17.94 -1.67 5.53
N CYS A 205 -16.93 -1.11 6.18
CA CYS A 205 -16.98 -0.75 7.59
C CYS A 205 -18.13 0.24 7.89
N VAL A 206 -18.22 1.32 7.12
CA VAL A 206 -19.28 2.32 7.26
C VAL A 206 -20.65 1.70 6.96
N ALA A 207 -20.78 0.91 5.91
CA ALA A 207 -22.03 0.25 5.54
C ALA A 207 -22.53 -0.73 6.63
N GLN A 208 -21.62 -1.41 7.33
CA GLN A 208 -21.98 -2.43 8.31
C GLN A 208 -22.12 -1.89 9.74
N PHE A 209 -21.37 -0.85 10.10
CA PHE A 209 -21.26 -0.38 11.49
C PHE A 209 -21.56 1.12 11.66
N GLY A 210 -21.63 1.89 10.57
CA GLY A 210 -21.88 3.33 10.53
C GLY A 210 -23.28 3.77 10.93
#